data_083d552e8cff244d7159cbe18a942409
#
_entry.id   083d552e8cff244d7159cbe18a942409
#
_cell.length_a   1.000
_cell.length_b   1.000
_cell.length_c   1.000
_cell.angle_alpha   90.00
_cell.angle_beta   90.00
_cell.angle_gamma   90.00
#
_symmetry.space_group_name_H-M   'P 1'
#
loop_
_entity.id
_entity.type
_entity.pdbx_description
1 polymer ?
#
loop_
_entity_poly.entity_id
_entity_poly.type
_entity_poly.pdbx_seq_one_letter_code
_entity_poly.pdbx_strand_id
1 'polypeptide(L)'
;CHNAMFMTREEEPMELAHLQEEELQSIKKSWIEAAGKSTHEAFLAEYQQLFDVIEGGNSIGELDDRMNVSIFYAVKEGGECKALVQMVQSQRGSDIWVKMMDIYMCPDVELTSDTEQITIDRLKIFTTSLIGVFSLTRSVARADTIKVYGRTEALVTFLRGMHDTLSVLSS
;
A
#
# COMPACT_ATOMS: atom_id res chain seq x y z
N CYS A 1 42.26 6.31 -21.53
CA CYS A 1 41.49 5.19 -20.98
C CYS A 1 40.64 5.71 -19.83
N HIS A 2 39.35 6.07 -20.10
CA HIS A 2 38.38 6.44 -19.07
C HIS A 2 37.54 5.21 -18.77
N ASN A 3 37.80 4.59 -17.64
CA ASN A 3 36.90 3.59 -17.09
C ASN A 3 35.70 4.34 -16.49
N ALA A 4 34.61 4.42 -17.23
CA ALA A 4 33.33 4.81 -16.66
C ALA A 4 32.86 3.68 -15.75
N MET A 5 33.04 3.88 -14.45
CA MET A 5 32.52 3.03 -13.40
C MET A 5 30.99 3.20 -13.43
N PHE A 6 30.29 2.28 -14.09
CA PHE A 6 28.86 2.13 -13.95
C PHE A 6 28.59 1.73 -12.48
N MET A 7 28.33 2.70 -11.62
CA MET A 7 27.69 2.45 -10.35
C MET A 7 26.26 1.98 -10.66
N THR A 8 26.05 0.68 -10.67
CA THR A 8 24.70 0.12 -10.54
C THR A 8 24.15 0.65 -9.21
N ARG A 9 23.16 1.55 -9.30
CA ARG A 9 22.34 1.90 -8.13
C ARG A 9 21.75 0.58 -7.68
N GLU A 10 22.20 0.04 -6.54
CA GLU A 10 21.47 -1.03 -5.87
C GLU A 10 20.07 -0.46 -5.60
N GLU A 11 19.07 -0.98 -6.30
CA GLU A 11 17.68 -0.63 -6.03
C GLU A 11 17.39 -1.11 -4.61
N GLU A 12 17.15 -0.19 -3.70
CA GLU A 12 16.73 -0.54 -2.36
C GLU A 12 15.41 -1.32 -2.44
N PRO A 13 15.28 -2.41 -1.67
CA PRO A 13 14.08 -3.23 -1.74
C PRO A 13 12.85 -2.45 -1.29
N MET A 14 11.75 -2.64 -2.00
CA MET A 14 10.46 -2.11 -1.58
C MET A 14 9.89 -3.01 -0.48
N GLU A 15 9.41 -2.42 0.61
CA GLU A 15 8.88 -3.15 1.76
C GLU A 15 7.60 -2.52 2.33
N LEU A 16 6.78 -3.36 2.99
CA LEU A 16 5.66 -2.89 3.81
C LEU A 16 6.17 -2.67 5.24
N ALA A 17 6.05 -1.45 5.73
CA ALA A 17 6.54 -1.02 7.03
C ALA A 17 5.46 -0.31 7.83
N HIS A 18 5.66 -0.22 9.14
CA HIS A 18 4.82 0.62 9.99
C HIS A 18 4.83 2.05 9.51
N LEU A 19 3.65 2.67 9.47
CA LEU A 19 3.53 4.11 9.32
C LEU A 19 3.87 4.75 10.67
N GLN A 20 4.89 5.61 10.68
CA GLN A 20 5.28 6.34 11.88
C GLN A 20 4.55 7.67 11.95
N GLU A 21 4.18 8.10 13.16
CA GLU A 21 3.46 9.36 13.35
C GLU A 21 4.29 10.56 12.91
N GLU A 22 5.60 10.51 13.15
CA GLU A 22 6.54 11.58 12.78
C GLU A 22 6.66 11.75 11.26
N GLU A 23 6.53 10.67 10.50
CA GLU A 23 6.63 10.73 9.04
C GLU A 23 5.31 11.08 8.35
N LEU A 24 4.16 10.86 9.03
CA LEU A 24 2.83 11.11 8.46
C LEU A 24 2.68 12.56 7.94
N GLN A 25 3.13 13.54 8.70
CA GLN A 25 3.03 14.94 8.32
C GLN A 25 3.88 15.27 7.08
N SER A 26 5.03 14.65 6.95
CA SER A 26 5.91 14.81 5.78
C SER A 26 5.26 14.17 4.54
N ILE A 27 4.70 12.96 4.68
CA ILE A 27 4.00 12.26 3.60
C ILE A 27 2.78 13.08 3.17
N LYS A 28 1.94 13.51 4.11
CA LYS A 28 0.76 14.32 3.86
C LYS A 28 1.11 15.58 3.07
N LYS A 29 2.09 16.34 3.55
CA LYS A 29 2.54 17.59 2.90
C LYS A 29 2.98 17.31 1.46
N SER A 30 3.83 16.32 1.26
CA SER A 30 4.36 15.97 -0.06
C SER A 30 3.26 15.54 -1.03
N TRP A 31 2.36 14.67 -0.59
CA TRP A 31 1.28 14.15 -1.44
C TRP A 31 0.23 15.21 -1.78
N ILE A 32 -0.18 16.02 -0.81
CA ILE A 32 -1.14 17.12 -1.02
C ILE A 32 -0.55 18.17 -1.97
N GLU A 33 0.75 18.51 -1.80
CA GLU A 33 1.42 19.47 -2.68
C GLU A 33 1.53 18.91 -4.10
N ALA A 34 1.90 17.65 -4.28
CA ALA A 34 1.99 17.02 -5.59
C ALA A 34 0.61 16.89 -6.27
N ALA A 35 -0.42 16.47 -5.53
CA ALA A 35 -1.78 16.39 -6.04
C ALA A 35 -2.35 17.77 -6.42
N GLY A 36 -2.04 18.81 -5.64
CA GLY A 36 -2.46 20.19 -5.91
C GLY A 36 -1.85 20.80 -7.17
N LYS A 37 -0.73 20.28 -7.64
CA LYS A 37 -0.10 20.66 -8.93
C LYS A 37 -0.72 19.93 -10.13
N SER A 38 -1.51 18.89 -9.89
CA SER A 38 -2.17 18.14 -10.95
C SER A 38 -3.44 18.88 -11.43
N THR A 39 -3.86 18.56 -12.64
CA THR A 39 -5.12 19.07 -13.21
C THR A 39 -6.36 18.33 -12.70
N HIS A 40 -6.18 17.34 -11.82
CA HIS A 40 -7.24 16.46 -11.32
C HIS A 40 -7.64 16.84 -9.89
N GLU A 41 -8.53 17.80 -9.74
CA GLU A 41 -9.01 18.27 -8.42
C GLU A 41 -9.62 17.15 -7.54
N ALA A 42 -10.20 16.13 -8.16
CA ALA A 42 -10.79 15.00 -7.45
C ALA A 42 -9.75 14.23 -6.62
N PHE A 43 -8.54 14.07 -7.13
CA PHE A 43 -7.46 13.38 -6.41
C PHE A 43 -6.96 14.18 -5.20
N LEU A 44 -6.91 15.51 -5.31
CA LEU A 44 -6.55 16.35 -4.17
C LEU A 44 -7.54 16.14 -3.02
N ALA A 45 -8.84 16.14 -3.32
CA ALA A 45 -9.88 15.90 -2.31
C ALA A 45 -9.78 14.49 -1.70
N GLU A 46 -9.47 13.48 -2.52
CA GLU A 46 -9.28 12.10 -2.07
C GLU A 46 -8.11 11.97 -1.09
N TYR A 47 -6.95 12.55 -1.41
CA TYR A 47 -5.80 12.56 -0.50
C TYR A 47 -6.06 13.35 0.78
N GLN A 48 -6.74 14.49 0.69
CA GLN A 48 -7.15 15.24 1.88
C GLN A 48 -8.03 14.38 2.80
N GLN A 49 -9.04 13.72 2.23
CA GLN A 49 -9.93 12.82 2.97
C GLN A 49 -9.16 11.64 3.58
N LEU A 50 -8.21 11.05 2.84
CA LEU A 50 -7.36 9.96 3.33
C LEU A 50 -6.61 10.38 4.60
N PHE A 51 -5.92 11.51 4.56
CA PHE A 51 -5.14 11.98 5.71
C PHE A 51 -6.03 12.41 6.89
N ASP A 52 -7.21 12.99 6.63
CA ASP A 52 -8.18 13.30 7.68
C ASP A 52 -8.67 12.02 8.39
N VAL A 53 -8.89 10.93 7.65
CA VAL A 53 -9.24 9.62 8.20
C VAL A 53 -8.10 9.05 9.05
N ILE A 54 -6.86 9.14 8.59
CA ILE A 54 -5.70 8.62 9.33
C ILE A 54 -5.52 9.39 10.65
N GLU A 55 -5.55 10.72 10.59
CA GLU A 55 -5.34 11.59 11.77
C GLU A 55 -6.50 11.51 12.76
N GLY A 56 -7.75 11.49 12.26
CA GLY A 56 -8.95 11.45 13.11
C GLY A 56 -9.27 10.06 13.67
N GLY A 57 -8.80 9.01 13.01
CA GLY A 57 -9.16 7.62 13.32
C GLY A 57 -8.23 6.90 14.28
N ASN A 58 -7.17 7.53 14.77
CA ASN A 58 -6.11 6.85 15.52
C ASN A 58 -5.60 5.60 14.77
N SER A 59 -5.30 5.78 13.51
CA SER A 59 -5.08 4.72 12.51
C SER A 59 -3.61 4.35 12.34
N ILE A 60 -2.74 4.79 13.25
CA ILE A 60 -1.32 4.44 13.33
C ILE A 60 -1.12 3.47 14.50
N GLY A 61 -0.37 2.41 14.29
CA GLY A 61 -0.08 1.39 15.31
C GLY A 61 0.05 0.01 14.72
N GLU A 62 0.05 -0.99 15.58
CA GLU A 62 0.08 -2.41 15.19
C GLU A 62 -1.32 -2.90 14.81
N LEU A 63 -1.37 -3.83 13.85
CA LEU A 63 -2.63 -4.39 13.36
C LEU A 63 -3.39 -5.16 14.44
N ASP A 64 -2.71 -5.80 15.37
CA ASP A 64 -3.29 -6.61 16.45
C ASP A 64 -3.73 -5.82 17.67
N ASP A 65 -3.34 -4.56 17.79
CA ASP A 65 -3.69 -3.71 18.93
C ASP A 65 -5.18 -3.35 18.98
N ARG A 66 -5.86 -3.35 17.83
CA ARG A 66 -7.23 -2.84 17.71
C ARG A 66 -8.09 -3.62 16.74
N MET A 67 -9.20 -4.14 17.24
CA MET A 67 -10.22 -4.78 16.42
C MET A 67 -11.15 -3.75 15.76
N ASN A 68 -11.50 -3.98 14.51
CA ASN A 68 -12.45 -3.20 13.72
C ASN A 68 -12.06 -1.72 13.50
N VAL A 69 -10.78 -1.40 13.65
CA VAL A 69 -10.22 -0.07 13.36
C VAL A 69 -9.32 -0.18 12.12
N SER A 70 -9.38 0.83 11.27
CA SER A 70 -8.44 0.93 10.14
C SER A 70 -7.06 1.28 10.64
N ILE A 71 -6.08 0.46 10.30
CA ILE A 71 -4.65 0.72 10.53
C ILE A 71 -3.97 0.87 9.17
N PHE A 72 -3.10 1.86 9.04
CA PHE A 72 -2.36 2.13 7.82
C PHE A 72 -0.90 1.74 7.97
N TYR A 73 -0.40 1.06 6.95
CA TYR A 73 1.01 0.72 6.77
C TYR A 73 1.54 1.43 5.54
N ALA A 74 2.84 1.72 5.53
CA ALA A 74 3.51 2.37 4.41
C ALA A 74 4.26 1.36 3.56
N VAL A 75 4.09 1.42 2.24
CA VAL A 75 5.00 0.77 1.28
C VAL A 75 6.13 1.74 1.01
N LYS A 76 7.34 1.36 1.35
CA LYS A 76 8.54 2.22 1.27
C LYS A 76 9.56 1.64 0.30
N GLU A 77 10.23 2.52 -0.42
CA GLU A 77 11.38 2.23 -1.25
C GLU A 77 12.40 3.36 -1.06
N GLY A 78 13.63 3.05 -0.63
CA GLY A 78 14.65 4.06 -0.36
C GLY A 78 14.24 5.12 0.66
N GLY A 79 13.42 4.76 1.65
CA GLY A 79 12.90 5.69 2.66
C GLY A 79 11.71 6.55 2.18
N GLU A 80 11.35 6.51 0.89
CA GLU A 80 10.18 7.20 0.35
C GLU A 80 8.91 6.35 0.49
N CYS A 81 7.80 6.98 0.89
CA CYS A 81 6.49 6.33 0.93
C CYS A 81 5.88 6.30 -0.48
N LYS A 82 5.77 5.11 -1.06
CA LYS A 82 5.18 4.87 -2.39
C LYS A 82 3.68 4.58 -2.34
N ALA A 83 3.19 4.04 -1.23
CA ALA A 83 1.77 3.81 -1.01
C ALA A 83 1.44 3.70 0.48
N LEU A 84 0.16 3.92 0.80
CA LEU A 84 -0.42 3.61 2.10
C LEU A 84 -1.43 2.48 1.94
N VAL A 85 -1.30 1.45 2.76
CA VAL A 85 -2.15 0.26 2.74
C VAL A 85 -3.08 0.29 3.94
N GLN A 86 -4.38 0.33 3.69
CA GLN A 86 -5.42 0.30 4.71
C GLN A 86 -5.77 -1.14 5.07
N MET A 87 -5.64 -1.49 6.34
CA MET A 87 -5.98 -2.79 6.86
C MET A 87 -6.93 -2.69 8.05
N VAL A 88 -7.74 -3.73 8.21
CA VAL A 88 -8.63 -3.87 9.37
C VAL A 88 -8.52 -5.30 9.89
N GLN A 89 -8.25 -5.45 11.18
CA GLN A 89 -8.40 -6.72 11.86
C GLN A 89 -9.81 -6.83 12.43
N SER A 90 -10.46 -7.96 12.23
CA SER A 90 -11.79 -8.22 12.77
C SER A 90 -11.89 -9.65 13.27
N GLN A 91 -12.81 -9.88 14.20
CA GLN A 91 -13.09 -11.21 14.76
C GLN A 91 -14.52 -11.62 14.44
N ARG A 92 -14.68 -12.88 14.06
CA ARG A 92 -16.00 -13.50 13.86
C ARG A 92 -16.02 -14.86 14.55
N GLY A 93 -16.70 -14.93 15.69
CA GLY A 93 -16.61 -16.10 16.57
C GLY A 93 -15.20 -16.24 17.13
N SER A 94 -14.56 -17.40 16.91
CA SER A 94 -13.16 -17.65 17.27
C SER A 94 -12.16 -17.20 16.19
N ASP A 95 -12.63 -16.91 14.97
CA ASP A 95 -11.77 -16.68 13.83
C ASP A 95 -11.35 -15.21 13.75
N ILE A 96 -10.06 -15.00 13.58
CA ILE A 96 -9.48 -13.67 13.34
C ILE A 96 -9.26 -13.47 11.84
N TRP A 97 -9.76 -12.36 11.32
CA TRP A 97 -9.67 -11.99 9.93
C TRP A 97 -8.89 -10.69 9.76
N VAL A 98 -7.97 -10.69 8.82
CA VAL A 98 -7.33 -9.47 8.34
C VAL A 98 -7.93 -9.10 6.98
N LYS A 99 -8.34 -7.87 6.84
CA LYS A 99 -8.90 -7.30 5.62
C LYS A 99 -7.96 -6.23 5.10
N MET A 100 -7.42 -6.42 3.92
CA MET A 100 -6.79 -5.34 3.15
C MET A 100 -7.89 -4.60 2.42
N MET A 101 -8.15 -3.37 2.83
CA MET A 101 -9.30 -2.59 2.35
C MET A 101 -8.96 -1.80 1.10
N ASP A 102 -7.79 -1.17 1.08
CA ASP A 102 -7.37 -0.32 -0.03
C ASP A 102 -5.85 -0.12 -0.06
N ILE A 103 -5.35 0.30 -1.23
CA ILE A 103 -3.97 0.75 -1.45
C ILE A 103 -4.05 2.13 -2.09
N TYR A 104 -3.56 3.14 -1.39
CA TYR A 104 -3.45 4.52 -1.87
C TYR A 104 -2.03 4.76 -2.36
N MET A 105 -1.84 4.91 -3.65
CA MET A 105 -0.52 5.15 -4.25
C MET A 105 -0.13 6.61 -4.13
N CYS A 106 1.17 6.89 -4.10
CA CYS A 106 1.65 8.27 -4.11
C CYS A 106 1.26 8.97 -5.43
N PRO A 107 1.09 10.30 -5.43
CA PRO A 107 0.68 11.05 -6.61
C PRO A 107 1.55 10.84 -7.84
N ASP A 108 2.85 10.64 -7.67
CA ASP A 108 3.77 10.41 -8.79
C ASP A 108 3.48 9.11 -9.55
N VAL A 109 2.92 8.12 -8.87
CA VAL A 109 2.50 6.85 -9.48
C VAL A 109 1.05 6.90 -9.94
N GLU A 110 0.15 7.48 -9.13
CA GLU A 110 -1.28 7.49 -9.40
C GLU A 110 -1.66 8.45 -10.53
N LEU A 111 -1.05 9.66 -10.54
CA LEU A 111 -1.43 10.75 -11.45
C LEU A 111 -0.58 10.81 -12.71
N THR A 112 0.43 9.99 -12.83
CA THR A 112 1.28 9.95 -14.03
C THR A 112 0.61 9.11 -15.12
N SER A 113 0.75 9.56 -16.37
CA SER A 113 0.23 8.85 -17.54
C SER A 113 0.81 7.43 -17.62
N ASP A 114 -0.02 6.49 -18.07
CA ASP A 114 0.38 5.09 -18.19
C ASP A 114 1.58 4.94 -19.13
N THR A 115 2.71 4.61 -18.55
CA THR A 115 3.94 4.20 -19.22
C THR A 115 4.28 2.78 -18.75
N GLU A 116 5.17 2.11 -19.47
CA GLU A 116 5.66 0.80 -19.05
C GLU A 116 6.24 0.85 -17.62
N GLN A 117 7.03 1.89 -17.32
CA GLN A 117 7.64 2.07 -16.00
C GLN A 117 6.60 2.27 -14.90
N ILE A 118 5.59 3.11 -15.13
CA ILE A 118 4.49 3.33 -14.15
C ILE A 118 3.71 2.04 -13.91
N THR A 119 3.48 1.25 -14.94
CA THR A 119 2.82 -0.05 -14.80
C THR A 119 3.66 -1.00 -13.94
N ILE A 120 4.98 -1.03 -14.14
CA ILE A 120 5.91 -1.82 -13.32
C ILE A 120 5.89 -1.34 -11.86
N ASP A 121 5.91 -0.02 -11.62
CA ASP A 121 5.91 0.56 -10.28
C ASP A 121 4.61 0.22 -9.54
N ARG A 122 3.45 0.33 -10.19
CA ARG A 122 2.16 -0.11 -9.64
C ARG A 122 2.16 -1.59 -9.29
N LEU A 123 2.70 -2.43 -10.18
CA LEU A 123 2.79 -3.87 -9.95
C LEU A 123 3.71 -4.21 -8.77
N LYS A 124 4.86 -3.54 -8.65
CA LYS A 124 5.75 -3.67 -7.49
C LYS A 124 5.04 -3.29 -6.19
N ILE A 125 4.32 -2.17 -6.16
CA ILE A 125 3.56 -1.72 -4.99
C ILE A 125 2.50 -2.75 -4.60
N PHE A 126 1.69 -3.24 -5.54
CA PHE A 126 0.67 -4.24 -5.27
C PHE A 126 1.27 -5.54 -4.72
N THR A 127 2.33 -6.04 -5.36
CA THR A 127 2.98 -7.29 -4.95
C THR A 127 3.60 -7.15 -3.56
N THR A 128 4.30 -6.05 -3.29
CA THR A 128 4.89 -5.77 -1.98
C THR A 128 3.82 -5.65 -0.91
N SER A 129 2.72 -4.96 -1.20
CA SER A 129 1.58 -4.82 -0.28
C SER A 129 1.00 -6.19 0.08
N LEU A 130 0.73 -7.03 -0.90
CA LEU A 130 0.17 -8.36 -0.68
C LEU A 130 1.11 -9.25 0.14
N ILE A 131 2.38 -9.33 -0.25
CA ILE A 131 3.39 -10.13 0.49
C ILE A 131 3.51 -9.63 1.92
N GLY A 132 3.56 -8.32 2.13
CA GLY A 132 3.64 -7.70 3.45
C GLY A 132 2.40 -8.01 4.30
N VAL A 133 1.20 -7.88 3.74
CA VAL A 133 -0.06 -8.21 4.42
C VAL A 133 -0.11 -9.70 4.80
N PHE A 134 0.30 -10.61 3.92
CA PHE A 134 0.41 -12.04 4.25
C PHE A 134 1.38 -12.28 5.41
N SER A 135 2.54 -11.63 5.39
CA SER A 135 3.52 -11.74 6.46
C SER A 135 2.99 -11.25 7.80
N LEU A 136 2.39 -10.05 7.84
CA LEU A 136 1.77 -9.46 9.03
C LEU A 136 0.62 -10.33 9.57
N THR A 137 -0.19 -10.88 8.69
CA THR A 137 -1.31 -11.73 9.07
C THR A 137 -0.84 -12.97 9.82
N ARG A 138 0.27 -13.56 9.40
CA ARG A 138 0.81 -14.77 10.03
C ARG A 138 1.62 -14.47 11.29
N SER A 139 2.39 -13.40 11.30
CA SER A 139 3.36 -13.10 12.37
C SER A 139 2.78 -12.24 13.50
N VAL A 140 1.94 -11.27 13.18
CA VAL A 140 1.40 -10.30 14.12
C VAL A 140 -0.04 -10.65 14.48
N ALA A 141 -0.95 -10.61 13.52
CA ALA A 141 -2.37 -10.79 13.77
C ALA A 141 -2.76 -12.24 14.08
N ARG A 142 -1.92 -13.23 13.72
CA ARG A 142 -2.22 -14.67 13.84
C ARG A 142 -3.60 -15.02 13.29
N ALA A 143 -3.97 -14.38 12.19
CA ALA A 143 -5.29 -14.53 11.61
C ALA A 143 -5.41 -15.79 10.76
N ASP A 144 -6.60 -16.37 10.79
CA ASP A 144 -6.93 -17.57 10.03
C ASP A 144 -7.30 -17.26 8.58
N THR A 145 -7.73 -16.03 8.32
CA THR A 145 -8.28 -15.63 7.02
C THR A 145 -7.82 -14.24 6.62
N ILE A 146 -7.42 -14.12 5.37
CA ILE A 146 -7.13 -12.82 4.75
C ILE A 146 -8.21 -12.55 3.70
N LYS A 147 -8.75 -11.34 3.74
CA LYS A 147 -9.64 -10.83 2.70
C LYS A 147 -8.99 -9.62 2.03
N VAL A 148 -8.96 -9.63 0.72
CA VAL A 148 -8.45 -8.53 -0.08
C VAL A 148 -9.61 -7.89 -0.82
N TYR A 149 -9.81 -6.60 -0.59
CA TYR A 149 -10.83 -5.81 -1.27
C TYR A 149 -10.14 -4.92 -2.31
N GLY A 150 -10.62 -4.94 -3.54
CA GLY A 150 -10.14 -4.05 -4.58
C GLY A 150 -11.17 -2.95 -4.81
N ARG A 151 -10.82 -1.71 -4.54
CA ARG A 151 -11.66 -0.55 -4.88
C ARG A 151 -11.47 -0.09 -6.31
N THR A 152 -10.28 -0.30 -6.86
CA THR A 152 -9.98 0.06 -8.24
C THR A 152 -10.13 -1.14 -9.17
N GLU A 153 -10.56 -0.90 -10.39
CA GLU A 153 -10.67 -1.94 -11.43
C GLU A 153 -9.32 -2.61 -11.69
N ALA A 154 -8.23 -1.84 -11.65
CA ALA A 154 -6.88 -2.34 -11.80
C ALA A 154 -6.52 -3.37 -10.72
N LEU A 155 -6.80 -3.07 -9.44
CA LEU A 155 -6.55 -4.00 -8.33
C LEU A 155 -7.43 -5.26 -8.44
N VAL A 156 -8.70 -5.11 -8.79
CA VAL A 156 -9.61 -6.24 -9.00
C VAL A 156 -9.12 -7.15 -10.13
N THR A 157 -8.70 -6.57 -11.25
CA THR A 157 -8.17 -7.32 -12.39
C THR A 157 -6.88 -8.05 -12.03
N PHE A 158 -5.98 -7.41 -11.31
CA PHE A 158 -4.75 -8.01 -10.83
C PHE A 158 -5.01 -9.20 -9.90
N LEU A 159 -5.92 -9.04 -8.92
CA LEU A 159 -6.29 -10.10 -7.97
C LEU A 159 -6.95 -11.30 -8.67
N ARG A 160 -7.79 -11.05 -9.68
CA ARG A 160 -8.35 -12.13 -10.50
C ARG A 160 -7.27 -12.89 -11.26
N GLY A 161 -6.35 -12.18 -11.92
CA GLY A 161 -5.23 -12.80 -12.61
C GLY A 161 -4.36 -13.67 -11.69
N MET A 162 -4.08 -13.21 -10.48
CA MET A 162 -3.37 -14.00 -9.46
C MET A 162 -4.16 -15.25 -9.05
N HIS A 163 -5.44 -15.11 -8.77
CA HIS A 163 -6.30 -16.23 -8.38
C HIS A 163 -6.32 -17.31 -9.47
N ASP A 164 -6.48 -16.91 -10.73
CA ASP A 164 -6.53 -17.83 -11.86
C ASP A 164 -5.19 -18.57 -12.03
N THR A 165 -4.07 -17.86 -11.88
CA THR A 165 -2.74 -18.46 -11.94
C THR A 165 -2.52 -19.49 -10.82
N LEU A 166 -2.91 -19.16 -9.58
CA LEU A 166 -2.78 -20.06 -8.44
C LEU A 166 -3.69 -21.30 -8.55
N SER A 167 -4.89 -21.13 -9.10
CA SER A 167 -5.82 -22.25 -9.33
C SER A 167 -5.26 -23.27 -10.31
N VAL A 168 -4.57 -22.81 -11.37
CA VAL A 168 -3.92 -23.70 -12.36
C VAL A 168 -2.74 -24.45 -11.74
N LEU A 169 -2.00 -23.83 -10.82
CA LEU A 169 -0.85 -24.47 -10.15
C LEU A 169 -1.26 -25.47 -9.07
N SER A 170 -2.52 -25.45 -8.63
CA SER A 170 -3.07 -26.30 -7.57
C SER A 170 -3.85 -27.49 -8.10
N SER A 171 -4.05 -27.58 -9.40
CA SER A 171 -4.72 -28.68 -10.12
C SER A 171 -3.72 -29.65 -10.72
#